data_2d9ef7206270131347f4664f5860121c
#
_entry.id   2d9ef7206270131347f4664f5860121c
#
_cell.length_a   1.000
_cell.length_b   1.000
_cell.length_c   1.000
_cell.angle_alpha   90.00
_cell.angle_beta   90.00
_cell.angle_gamma   90.00
#
_symmetry.space_group_name_H-M   'P 1'
#
loop_
_entity.id
_entity.type
_entity.pdbx_description
1 polymer ?
#
loop_
_entity_poly.entity_id
_entity_poly.type
_entity_poly.pdbx_seq_one_letter_code
_entity_poly.pdbx_strand_id
1 'polypeptide(L)'
;MEFGEKERNLSSVPQGVWRCLIKMNKDKQLKAILPSGFQDTWGDSLSLKKKLLGIIERNFIKFGFSPLETSPMELSSIIGNSLAEDEENLMADIFTYDENGTDVSLRYDLSQGFIRFYSQNYLDLPNPYKLSL
;
A
#
# COMPACT_ATOMS: atom_id res chain seq x y z
N MET A 1 -28.76 21.63 9.35
CA MET A 1 -27.42 22.19 9.27
C MET A 1 -27.07 22.30 7.79
N GLU A 2 -27.19 23.52 7.26
CA GLU A 2 -26.86 23.83 5.87
C GLU A 2 -25.35 23.85 5.72
N PHE A 3 -24.84 22.96 4.89
CA PHE A 3 -23.44 23.04 4.45
C PHE A 3 -23.37 24.10 3.36
N GLY A 4 -22.83 25.28 3.70
CA GLY A 4 -22.58 26.33 2.76
C GLY A 4 -21.62 25.86 1.65
N GLU A 5 -22.08 25.96 0.41
CA GLU A 5 -21.28 25.81 -0.80
C GLU A 5 -20.16 26.87 -0.79
N LYS A 6 -18.96 26.43 -0.43
CA LYS A 6 -17.77 27.24 -0.59
C LYS A 6 -17.34 27.12 -2.06
N GLU A 7 -17.76 28.05 -2.89
CA GLU A 7 -17.27 28.20 -4.27
C GLU A 7 -15.73 28.27 -4.23
N ARG A 8 -15.09 27.17 -4.60
CA ARG A 8 -13.64 27.15 -4.78
C ARG A 8 -13.30 27.80 -6.11
N ASN A 9 -12.49 28.85 -6.06
CA ASN A 9 -11.96 29.52 -7.24
C ASN A 9 -11.15 28.53 -8.10
N LEU A 10 -11.75 28.08 -9.19
CA LEU A 10 -11.25 27.04 -10.08
C LEU A 10 -10.23 27.56 -11.11
N SER A 11 -9.88 28.84 -11.08
CA SER A 11 -8.98 29.46 -12.05
C SER A 11 -7.50 29.01 -11.98
N SER A 12 -7.12 28.29 -10.93
CA SER A 12 -5.74 27.82 -10.71
C SER A 12 -5.46 26.39 -11.18
N VAL A 13 -6.44 25.68 -11.74
CA VAL A 13 -6.27 24.28 -12.16
C VAL A 13 -5.71 24.22 -13.59
N PRO A 14 -4.62 23.48 -13.85
CA PRO A 14 -4.04 23.33 -15.17
C PRO A 14 -5.06 22.82 -16.21
N GLN A 15 -5.06 23.41 -17.41
CA GLN A 15 -6.03 23.08 -18.48
C GLN A 15 -6.07 21.58 -18.86
N GLY A 16 -4.98 20.83 -18.67
CA GLY A 16 -4.93 19.41 -18.93
C GLY A 16 -5.82 18.58 -17.99
N VAL A 17 -6.00 19.02 -16.74
CA VAL A 17 -6.86 18.37 -15.73
C VAL A 17 -8.33 18.60 -16.08
N TRP A 18 -8.69 19.76 -16.63
CA TRP A 18 -10.05 20.05 -17.09
C TRP A 18 -10.51 19.15 -18.24
N ARG A 19 -9.61 18.82 -19.19
CA ARG A 19 -9.94 17.89 -20.29
C ARG A 19 -10.28 16.49 -19.80
N CYS A 20 -9.66 16.05 -18.73
CA CYS A 20 -9.97 14.75 -18.11
C CYS A 20 -11.35 14.77 -17.43
N LEU A 21 -11.68 15.85 -16.73
CA LEU A 21 -12.95 16.01 -16.02
C LEU A 21 -14.14 16.22 -16.99
N ILE A 22 -13.96 16.91 -18.12
CA ILE A 22 -15.03 17.20 -19.09
C ILE A 22 -15.37 15.98 -19.96
N LYS A 23 -14.47 15.00 -20.12
CA LYS A 23 -14.74 13.75 -20.85
C LYS A 23 -15.58 12.76 -20.06
N MET A 24 -15.88 13.04 -18.80
CA MET A 24 -16.79 12.22 -18.00
C MET A 24 -18.22 12.44 -18.48
N ASN A 25 -18.76 11.42 -19.13
CA ASN A 25 -20.11 11.38 -19.69
C ASN A 25 -21.12 11.87 -18.65
N LYS A 26 -21.97 12.83 -19.01
CA LYS A 26 -22.97 13.49 -18.14
C LYS A 26 -23.96 12.51 -17.45
N ASP A 27 -24.04 11.28 -17.92
CA ASP A 27 -25.02 10.29 -17.47
C ASP A 27 -24.52 9.31 -16.39
N LYS A 28 -23.22 9.35 -16.00
CA LYS A 28 -22.68 8.61 -14.86
C LYS A 28 -21.88 9.55 -13.97
N GLN A 29 -22.51 10.15 -12.98
CA GLN A 29 -21.75 10.74 -11.87
C GLN A 29 -20.97 9.64 -11.15
N LEU A 30 -19.69 9.52 -11.48
CA LEU A 30 -18.79 8.67 -10.72
C LEU A 30 -18.66 9.26 -9.32
N LYS A 31 -19.14 8.54 -8.32
CA LYS A 31 -18.89 8.92 -6.93
C LYS A 31 -17.39 8.73 -6.67
N ALA A 32 -16.72 9.81 -6.28
CA ALA A 32 -15.31 9.77 -5.87
C ALA A 32 -15.24 9.16 -4.45
N ILE A 33 -15.36 7.84 -4.38
CA ILE A 33 -15.27 7.06 -3.15
C ILE A 33 -14.08 6.12 -3.20
N LEU A 34 -13.47 5.92 -2.05
CA LEU A 34 -12.42 4.92 -1.91
C LEU A 34 -13.01 3.52 -1.71
N PRO A 35 -12.30 2.46 -2.11
CA PRO A 35 -12.65 1.10 -1.72
C PRO A 35 -12.73 0.96 -0.19
N SER A 36 -13.55 0.02 0.27
CA SER A 36 -13.65 -0.30 1.69
C SER A 36 -12.28 -0.68 2.26
N GLY A 37 -11.95 -0.18 3.44
CA GLY A 37 -10.66 -0.42 4.10
C GLY A 37 -9.52 0.51 3.67
N PHE A 38 -9.71 1.36 2.67
CA PHE A 38 -8.72 2.34 2.23
C PHE A 38 -9.09 3.74 2.68
N GLN A 39 -8.08 4.55 3.00
CA GLN A 39 -8.27 5.96 3.31
C GLN A 39 -7.08 6.80 2.83
N ASP A 40 -7.38 8.02 2.40
CA ASP A 40 -6.34 9.01 2.12
C ASP A 40 -5.89 9.68 3.43
N THR A 41 -4.59 9.87 3.58
CA THR A 41 -4.01 10.64 4.68
C THR A 41 -3.34 11.88 4.12
N TRP A 42 -3.66 13.06 4.64
CA TRP A 42 -3.20 14.34 4.12
C TRP A 42 -2.95 15.38 5.22
N GLY A 43 -2.31 16.49 4.84
CA GLY A 43 -2.11 17.65 5.71
C GLY A 43 -1.22 17.34 6.92
N ASP A 44 -1.60 17.86 8.07
CA ASP A 44 -0.84 17.77 9.32
C ASP A 44 -0.71 16.33 9.83
N SER A 45 -1.74 15.51 9.65
CA SER A 45 -1.71 14.10 10.07
C SER A 45 -0.66 13.30 9.28
N LEU A 46 -0.54 13.52 7.96
CA LEU A 46 0.50 12.91 7.15
C LEU A 46 1.89 13.41 7.54
N SER A 47 2.02 14.72 7.80
CA SER A 47 3.28 15.33 8.22
C SER A 47 3.75 14.78 9.56
N LEU A 48 2.84 14.64 10.52
CA LEU A 48 3.12 14.04 11.83
C LEU A 48 3.53 12.56 11.70
N LYS A 49 2.79 11.77 10.90
CA LYS A 49 3.11 10.38 10.61
C LYS A 49 4.53 10.23 10.05
N LYS A 50 4.89 11.02 9.03
CA LYS A 50 6.24 11.00 8.43
C LYS A 50 7.33 11.38 9.44
N LYS A 51 7.08 12.37 10.27
CA LYS A 51 8.01 12.78 11.33
C LYS A 51 8.25 11.65 12.35
N LEU A 52 7.17 10.99 12.79
CA LEU A 52 7.25 9.85 13.70
C LEU A 52 8.02 8.68 13.10
N LEU A 53 7.69 8.29 11.88
CA LEU A 53 8.37 7.21 11.16
C LEU A 53 9.88 7.51 11.01
N GLY A 54 10.24 8.75 10.66
CA GLY A 54 11.65 9.15 10.55
C GLY A 54 12.41 9.13 11.89
N ILE A 55 11.74 9.32 13.03
CA ILE A 55 12.35 9.16 14.35
C ILE A 55 12.60 7.68 14.64
N ILE A 56 11.63 6.82 14.36
CA ILE A 56 11.71 5.38 14.54
C ILE A 56 12.85 4.81 13.67
N GLU A 57 12.85 5.10 12.39
CA GLU A 57 13.85 4.65 11.42
C GLU A 57 15.28 5.03 11.86
N ARG A 58 15.50 6.28 12.23
CA ARG A 58 16.83 6.71 12.75
C ARG A 58 17.28 5.93 13.99
N ASN A 59 16.35 5.53 14.85
CA ASN A 59 16.70 4.71 16.01
C ASN A 59 17.06 3.28 15.58
N PHE A 60 16.31 2.66 14.68
CA PHE A 60 16.64 1.34 14.15
C PHE A 60 18.03 1.32 13.50
N ILE A 61 18.34 2.32 12.66
CA ILE A 61 19.67 2.45 12.03
C ILE A 61 20.79 2.52 13.07
N LYS A 62 20.62 3.26 14.18
CA LYS A 62 21.61 3.34 15.26
C LYS A 62 21.90 1.97 15.91
N PHE A 63 20.94 1.05 15.92
CA PHE A 63 21.12 -0.31 16.43
C PHE A 63 21.53 -1.32 15.36
N GLY A 64 21.91 -0.83 14.18
CA GLY A 64 22.40 -1.63 13.07
C GLY A 64 21.32 -2.39 12.31
N PHE A 65 20.07 -1.91 12.35
CA PHE A 65 19.02 -2.42 11.49
C PHE A 65 19.08 -1.76 10.12
N SER A 66 18.97 -2.56 9.07
CA SER A 66 18.88 -2.10 7.69
C SER A 66 17.41 -1.91 7.32
N PRO A 67 17.02 -0.79 6.70
CA PRO A 67 15.66 -0.63 6.20
C PRO A 67 15.40 -1.58 5.04
N LEU A 68 14.21 -2.18 5.02
CA LEU A 68 13.74 -3.01 3.93
C LEU A 68 12.28 -2.64 3.62
N GLU A 69 11.98 -2.43 2.37
CA GLU A 69 10.61 -2.29 1.88
C GLU A 69 10.33 -3.41 0.89
N THR A 70 9.37 -4.27 1.23
CA THR A 70 8.95 -5.38 0.37
C THR A 70 7.73 -4.97 -0.46
N SER A 71 7.52 -5.66 -1.58
CA SER A 71 6.35 -5.42 -2.44
C SER A 71 5.04 -5.53 -1.66
N PRO A 72 4.06 -4.65 -1.88
CA PRO A 72 2.72 -4.80 -1.34
C PRO A 72 1.93 -5.94 -2.01
N MET A 73 2.36 -6.37 -3.20
CA MET A 73 1.78 -7.48 -3.96
C MET A 73 2.75 -8.64 -4.00
N GLU A 74 2.25 -9.83 -3.77
CA GLU A 74 3.01 -11.10 -3.84
C GLU A 74 2.25 -12.10 -4.72
N LEU A 75 2.93 -13.11 -5.22
CA LEU A 75 2.26 -14.20 -5.92
C LEU A 75 1.33 -14.94 -4.96
N SER A 76 0.08 -15.18 -5.37
CA SER A 76 -0.90 -15.88 -4.53
C SER A 76 -0.43 -17.27 -4.10
N SER A 77 0.37 -17.94 -4.94
CA SER A 77 0.99 -19.23 -4.61
C SER A 77 1.98 -19.15 -3.44
N ILE A 78 2.65 -18.02 -3.25
CA ILE A 78 3.57 -17.84 -2.11
C ILE A 78 2.77 -17.66 -0.82
N ILE A 79 1.69 -16.90 -0.88
CA ILE A 79 0.81 -16.66 0.26
C ILE A 79 0.09 -17.95 0.66
N GLY A 80 -0.54 -18.63 -0.31
CA GLY A 80 -1.32 -19.84 -0.07
C GLY A 80 -0.52 -21.01 0.50
N ASN A 81 0.71 -21.19 0.05
CA ASN A 81 1.57 -22.28 0.54
C ASN A 81 2.07 -22.09 1.99
N SER A 82 2.00 -20.88 2.53
CA SER A 82 2.40 -20.59 3.91
C SER A 82 1.24 -20.61 4.89
N LEU A 83 0.00 -20.65 4.41
CA LEU A 83 -1.18 -20.84 5.25
C LEU A 83 -1.40 -22.34 5.43
N ALA A 84 -1.65 -22.78 6.68
CA ALA A 84 -1.94 -24.17 6.97
C ALA A 84 -3.24 -24.62 6.27
N GLU A 85 -3.34 -25.93 5.96
CA GLU A 85 -4.49 -26.52 5.24
C GLU A 85 -5.86 -26.24 5.91
N ASP A 86 -5.87 -25.91 7.21
CA ASP A 86 -7.08 -25.60 7.97
C ASP A 86 -7.56 -24.14 7.82
N GLU A 87 -6.87 -23.31 7.05
CA GLU A 87 -7.13 -21.86 6.95
C GLU A 87 -7.72 -21.44 5.59
N GLU A 88 -8.51 -22.29 4.94
CA GLU A 88 -9.24 -21.95 3.69
C GLU A 88 -10.02 -20.63 3.78
N ASN A 89 -10.46 -20.24 4.96
CA ASN A 89 -11.19 -18.98 5.16
C ASN A 89 -10.29 -17.74 5.08
N LEU A 90 -8.98 -17.82 5.37
CA LEU A 90 -8.10 -16.65 5.35
C LEU A 90 -7.81 -16.17 3.92
N MET A 91 -7.74 -17.08 2.96
CA MET A 91 -7.55 -16.71 1.55
C MET A 91 -8.77 -15.99 0.97
N ALA A 92 -9.96 -16.23 1.49
CA ALA A 92 -11.18 -15.58 1.04
C ALA A 92 -11.21 -14.08 1.36
N ASP A 93 -10.46 -13.64 2.38
CA ASP A 93 -10.39 -12.25 2.81
C ASP A 93 -9.20 -11.48 2.19
N ILE A 94 -8.36 -12.14 1.38
CA ILE A 94 -7.22 -11.52 0.73
C ILE A 94 -7.62 -10.99 -0.66
N PHE A 95 -7.29 -9.73 -0.93
CA PHE A 95 -7.50 -9.16 -2.26
C PHE A 95 -6.58 -9.82 -3.28
N THR A 96 -7.18 -10.56 -4.21
CA THR A 96 -6.47 -11.24 -5.30
C THR A 96 -6.83 -10.60 -6.63
N TYR A 97 -5.86 -10.50 -7.52
CA TYR A 97 -5.99 -9.97 -8.86
C TYR A 97 -5.28 -10.89 -9.85
N ASP A 98 -5.95 -11.22 -10.96
CA ASP A 98 -5.33 -11.96 -12.07
C ASP A 98 -4.62 -10.99 -13.01
N GLU A 99 -3.31 -11.10 -13.10
CA GLU A 99 -2.48 -10.36 -14.06
C GLU A 99 -1.98 -11.28 -15.16
N ASN A 100 -2.69 -11.31 -16.30
CA ASN A 100 -2.32 -12.10 -17.48
C ASN A 100 -2.13 -13.60 -17.20
N GLY A 101 -3.01 -14.20 -16.41
CA GLY A 101 -2.93 -15.60 -16.01
C GLY A 101 -2.01 -15.88 -14.84
N THR A 102 -1.60 -14.85 -14.12
CA THR A 102 -0.83 -14.95 -12.88
C THR A 102 -1.62 -14.33 -11.74
N ASP A 103 -1.97 -15.13 -10.76
CA ASP A 103 -2.67 -14.64 -9.57
C ASP A 103 -1.70 -13.94 -8.63
N VAL A 104 -1.95 -12.66 -8.40
CA VAL A 104 -1.25 -11.83 -7.42
C VAL A 104 -2.22 -11.38 -6.33
N SER A 105 -1.74 -11.28 -5.10
CA SER A 105 -2.53 -10.91 -3.95
C SER A 105 -1.86 -9.80 -3.15
N LEU A 106 -2.66 -8.98 -2.47
CA LEU A 106 -2.12 -8.09 -1.46
C LEU A 106 -1.49 -8.92 -0.35
N ARG A 107 -0.32 -8.48 0.13
CA ARG A 107 0.34 -9.15 1.25
C ARG A 107 -0.56 -9.19 2.48
N TYR A 108 -0.62 -10.34 3.11
CA TYR A 108 -1.34 -10.57 4.35
C TYR A 108 -0.59 -9.94 5.54
N ASP A 109 0.74 -10.15 5.57
CA ASP A 109 1.64 -9.60 6.59
C ASP A 109 2.97 -9.14 5.95
N LEU A 110 3.90 -8.69 6.78
CA LEU A 110 5.23 -8.27 6.34
C LEU A 110 6.24 -9.43 6.33
N SER A 111 5.96 -10.50 7.07
CA SER A 111 6.88 -11.62 7.26
C SER A 111 7.10 -12.42 5.99
N GLN A 112 6.06 -12.60 5.20
CA GLN A 112 6.14 -13.36 3.94
C GLN A 112 7.03 -12.68 2.91
N GLY A 113 6.83 -11.39 2.69
CA GLY A 113 7.69 -10.59 1.81
C GLY A 113 9.15 -10.63 2.27
N PHE A 114 9.37 -10.59 3.59
CA PHE A 114 10.70 -10.74 4.16
C PHE A 114 11.29 -12.13 3.91
N ILE A 115 10.55 -13.21 4.16
CA ILE A 115 11.04 -14.59 3.97
C ILE A 115 11.42 -14.81 2.51
N ARG A 116 10.58 -14.35 1.57
CA ARG A 116 10.89 -14.40 0.14
C ARG A 116 12.18 -13.64 -0.19
N PHE A 117 12.30 -12.40 0.27
CA PHE A 117 13.50 -11.57 0.06
C PHE A 117 14.74 -12.25 0.65
N TYR A 118 14.65 -12.73 1.88
CA TYR A 118 15.76 -13.41 2.54
C TYR A 118 16.17 -14.68 1.81
N SER A 119 15.22 -15.49 1.37
CA SER A 119 15.51 -16.73 0.60
C SER A 119 16.24 -16.47 -0.72
N GLN A 120 15.94 -15.34 -1.34
CA GLN A 120 16.58 -14.96 -2.62
C GLN A 120 17.97 -14.36 -2.45
N ASN A 121 18.28 -13.76 -1.29
CA ASN A 121 19.47 -12.95 -1.09
C ASN A 121 20.36 -13.40 0.09
N TYR A 122 20.07 -14.55 0.72
CA TYR A 122 20.70 -14.94 1.99
C TYR A 122 22.23 -15.06 1.93
N LEU A 123 22.81 -15.36 0.76
CA LEU A 123 24.26 -15.46 0.56
C LEU A 123 24.96 -14.10 0.59
N ASP A 124 24.24 -13.04 0.23
CA ASP A 124 24.77 -11.68 0.13
C ASP A 124 24.45 -10.83 1.37
N LEU A 125 23.61 -11.34 2.27
CA LEU A 125 23.21 -10.62 3.47
C LEU A 125 24.18 -10.86 4.64
N PRO A 126 24.42 -9.82 5.48
CA PRO A 126 25.27 -9.98 6.66
C PRO A 126 24.64 -10.96 7.67
N ASN A 127 25.48 -11.69 8.41
CA ASN A 127 25.00 -12.57 9.46
C ASN A 127 25.55 -12.12 10.83
N PRO A 128 24.69 -11.75 11.81
CA PRO A 128 23.23 -11.75 11.74
C PRO A 128 22.66 -10.60 10.91
N TYR A 129 21.60 -10.85 10.15
CA TYR A 129 20.86 -9.83 9.43
C TYR A 129 19.78 -9.21 10.31
N LYS A 130 19.89 -7.92 10.58
CA LYS A 130 18.92 -7.12 11.31
C LYS A 130 18.19 -6.22 10.35
N LEU A 131 16.86 -6.27 10.31
CA LEU A 131 16.07 -5.45 9.43
C LEU A 131 14.95 -4.71 10.17
N SER A 132 14.53 -3.60 9.58
CA SER A 132 13.30 -2.87 9.92
C SER A 132 12.41 -2.81 8.67
N LEU A 133 11.15 -3.20 8.82
CA LEU A 133 10.11 -3.15 7.79
C LEU A 133 9.19 -1.96 8.03
#